data_1de729467ef516fa2c8291225b511955
#
_entry.id   1de729467ef516fa2c8291225b511955
#
_cell.length_a   1.000
_cell.length_b   1.000
_cell.length_c   1.000
_cell.angle_alpha   90.00
_cell.angle_beta   90.00
_cell.angle_gamma   90.00
#
_symmetry.space_group_name_H-M   'P 1'
#
loop_
_entity.id
_entity.type
_entity.pdbx_description
1 polymer ?
#
loop_
_entity_poly.entity_id
_entity_poly.type
_entity_poly.pdbx_seq_one_letter_code
_entity_poly.pdbx_strand_id
1 'polypeptide(L)'
;MPKKIPMRMCVGCREMKPKKELLRVVRSPEGEVSIDPGGKKSGRGAYVCHQEACLARAIKQRQLDRALEAALTPEIATQLKEALVKLAGVTASDG
;
A
#
# COMPACT_ATOMS: atom_id res chain seq x y z
N MET A 1 4.03 -14.49 27.37
CA MET A 1 2.95 -13.63 26.85
C MET A 1 3.03 -13.51 25.36
N PRO A 2 1.97 -13.87 24.70
CA PRO A 2 1.98 -13.66 23.24
C PRO A 2 1.93 -12.17 22.95
N LYS A 3 2.74 -11.77 22.00
CA LYS A 3 2.72 -10.40 21.58
C LYS A 3 1.52 -10.18 20.67
N LYS A 4 0.86 -9.07 20.85
CA LYS A 4 -0.20 -8.69 19.92
C LYS A 4 0.42 -8.29 18.62
N ILE A 5 0.00 -8.95 17.56
CA ILE A 5 0.45 -8.61 16.22
C ILE A 5 -0.52 -7.58 15.67
N PRO A 6 -0.04 -6.38 15.31
CA PRO A 6 -0.95 -5.39 14.76
C PRO A 6 -1.53 -5.88 13.45
N MET A 7 -2.85 -5.84 13.37
CA MET A 7 -3.57 -6.25 12.17
C MET A 7 -4.05 -5.02 11.44
N ARG A 8 -3.98 -5.08 10.13
CA ARG A 8 -4.48 -4.00 9.27
C ARG A 8 -5.27 -4.62 8.14
N MET A 9 -6.12 -3.83 7.54
CA MET A 9 -6.96 -4.31 6.45
C MET A 9 -6.41 -3.83 5.13
N CYS A 10 -6.28 -4.78 4.19
CA CYS A 10 -5.94 -4.43 2.82
C CYS A 10 -7.12 -3.70 2.20
N VAL A 11 -6.90 -2.49 1.69
CA VAL A 11 -7.99 -1.72 1.11
C VAL A 11 -8.43 -2.27 -0.24
N GLY A 12 -7.66 -3.18 -0.83
CA GLY A 12 -8.03 -3.79 -2.09
C GLY A 12 -8.95 -4.99 -1.91
N CYS A 13 -8.53 -5.95 -1.09
CA CYS A 13 -9.31 -7.17 -0.90
C CYS A 13 -10.10 -7.17 0.41
N ARG A 14 -9.82 -6.22 1.29
CA ARG A 14 -10.52 -6.05 2.56
C ARG A 14 -10.31 -7.18 3.55
N GLU A 15 -9.20 -7.89 3.40
CA GLU A 15 -8.85 -8.92 4.36
C GLU A 15 -7.95 -8.36 5.44
N MET A 16 -8.15 -8.82 6.66
CA MET A 16 -7.29 -8.45 7.77
C MET A 16 -6.05 -9.32 7.75
N LYS A 17 -4.89 -8.67 7.85
CA LYS A 17 -3.62 -9.38 7.83
C LYS A 17 -2.65 -8.70 8.78
N PRO A 18 -1.62 -9.41 9.22
CA PRO A 18 -0.59 -8.77 10.04
C PRO A 18 0.04 -7.62 9.25
N LYS A 19 0.31 -6.54 9.96
CA LYS A 19 0.85 -5.33 9.33
C LYS A 19 2.08 -5.63 8.50
N LYS A 20 2.93 -6.54 8.96
CA LYS A 20 4.17 -6.84 8.25
C LYS A 20 3.92 -7.57 6.93
N GLU A 21 2.74 -8.12 6.73
CA GLU A 21 2.39 -8.77 5.47
C GLU A 21 1.73 -7.83 4.50
N LEU A 22 1.61 -6.58 4.89
CA LEU A 22 0.97 -5.56 4.06
C LEU A 22 1.98 -4.48 3.72
N LEU A 23 1.70 -3.80 2.63
CA LEU A 23 2.50 -2.68 2.19
C LEU A 23 1.77 -1.40 2.55
N ARG A 24 2.48 -0.44 3.11
CA ARG A 24 1.87 0.83 3.49
C ARG A 24 2.02 1.83 2.37
N VAL A 25 0.89 2.43 1.99
CA VAL A 25 0.88 3.57 1.08
C VAL A 25 0.58 4.79 1.93
N VAL A 26 1.37 5.84 1.79
CA VAL A 26 1.25 7.00 2.65
C VAL A 26 1.07 8.27 1.83
N ARG A 27 0.25 9.16 2.33
CA ARG A 27 0.14 10.52 1.81
C ARG A 27 0.80 11.44 2.84
N SER A 28 1.87 12.11 2.41
CA SER A 28 2.60 13.00 3.31
C SER A 28 1.72 14.22 3.64
N PRO A 29 2.11 14.98 4.68
CA PRO A 29 1.39 16.22 4.97
C PRO A 29 1.40 17.19 3.80
N GLU A 30 2.37 17.06 2.91
CA GLU A 30 2.46 17.93 1.73
C GLU A 30 1.64 17.42 0.56
N GLY A 31 1.00 16.27 0.72
CA GLY A 31 0.14 15.74 -0.31
C GLY A 31 0.78 14.72 -1.26
N GLU A 32 2.01 14.35 -1.00
CA GLU A 32 2.69 13.37 -1.84
C GLU A 32 2.29 11.95 -1.42
N VAL A 33 1.99 11.13 -2.41
CA VAL A 33 1.61 9.74 -2.16
C VAL A 33 2.75 8.84 -2.62
N SER A 34 3.15 7.91 -1.75
CA SER A 34 4.24 7.00 -2.07
C SER A 34 4.10 5.73 -1.26
N ILE A 35 4.90 4.73 -1.62
CA ILE A 35 5.01 3.51 -0.86
C ILE A 35 5.97 3.76 0.30
N ASP A 36 5.62 3.25 1.47
CA ASP A 36 6.44 3.40 2.66
C ASP A 36 6.81 2.02 3.20
N PRO A 37 7.89 1.43 2.70
CA PRO A 37 8.25 0.06 3.12
C PRO A 37 8.61 -0.04 4.60
N GLY A 38 9.17 1.02 5.15
CA GLY A 38 9.58 1.00 6.54
C GLY A 38 8.49 1.35 7.52
N GLY A 39 7.37 1.88 7.03
CA GLY A 39 6.28 2.27 7.90
C GLY A 39 6.58 3.45 8.78
N LYS A 40 7.57 4.26 8.42
CA LYS A 40 8.03 5.34 9.29
C LYS A 40 7.69 6.74 8.78
N LYS A 41 7.19 6.83 7.56
CA LYS A 41 6.86 8.15 7.01
C LYS A 41 5.64 8.72 7.71
N SER A 42 5.69 10.02 7.95
CA SER A 42 4.57 10.74 8.52
C SER A 42 3.49 10.93 7.48
N GLY A 43 2.25 10.90 7.92
CA GLY A 43 1.13 11.16 7.05
C GLY A 43 0.05 10.11 7.19
N ARG A 44 -0.94 10.22 6.32
CA ARG A 44 -2.06 9.30 6.34
C ARG A 44 -1.69 8.04 5.57
N GLY A 45 -1.92 6.89 6.18
CA GLY A 45 -1.51 5.64 5.58
C GLY A 45 -2.68 4.71 5.28
N ALA A 46 -2.47 3.87 4.29
CA ALA A 46 -3.38 2.78 3.96
C ALA A 46 -2.55 1.56 3.64
N TYR A 47 -3.15 0.39 3.75
CA TYR A 47 -2.41 -0.85 3.59
C TYR A 47 -3.00 -1.66 2.45
N VAL A 48 -2.12 -2.31 1.69
CA VAL A 48 -2.51 -3.23 0.62
C VAL A 48 -1.61 -4.45 0.69
N CYS A 49 -2.10 -5.56 0.18
CA CYS A 49 -1.29 -6.76 0.07
C CYS A 49 -0.08 -6.50 -0.83
N HIS A 50 0.95 -7.33 -0.66
CA HIS A 50 2.11 -7.29 -1.56
C HIS A 50 1.76 -7.95 -2.88
N GLN A 51 0.64 -7.54 -3.46
CA GLN A 51 0.14 -8.09 -4.72
C GLN A 51 -0.34 -6.95 -5.58
N GLU A 52 0.11 -6.98 -6.82
CA GLU A 52 -0.28 -5.94 -7.76
C GLU A 52 -1.79 -5.90 -7.95
N ALA A 53 -2.42 -7.06 -7.89
CA ALA A 53 -3.87 -7.14 -8.08
C ALA A 53 -4.63 -6.34 -7.02
N CYS A 54 -4.17 -6.44 -5.75
CA CYS A 54 -4.83 -5.69 -4.69
C CYS A 54 -4.62 -4.19 -4.85
N LEU A 55 -3.41 -3.79 -5.20
CA LEU A 55 -3.13 -2.38 -5.42
C LEU A 55 -3.93 -1.85 -6.60
N ALA A 56 -3.97 -2.59 -7.70
CA ALA A 56 -4.72 -2.18 -8.87
C ALA A 56 -6.20 -2.01 -8.56
N ARG A 57 -6.75 -2.96 -7.80
CA ARG A 57 -8.16 -2.88 -7.40
C ARG A 57 -8.42 -1.67 -6.52
N ALA A 58 -7.52 -1.43 -5.57
CA ALA A 58 -7.68 -0.30 -4.66
C ALA A 58 -7.66 1.02 -5.43
N ILE A 59 -6.82 1.12 -6.44
CA ILE A 59 -6.75 2.32 -7.26
C ILE A 59 -7.99 2.42 -8.15
N LYS A 60 -8.35 1.33 -8.80
CA LYS A 60 -9.46 1.34 -9.75
C LYS A 60 -10.78 1.69 -9.08
N GLN A 61 -11.01 1.16 -7.89
CA GLN A 61 -12.25 1.40 -7.17
C GLN A 61 -12.15 2.60 -6.24
N ARG A 62 -11.05 3.33 -6.33
CA ARG A 62 -10.81 4.54 -5.53
C ARG A 62 -10.85 4.29 -4.03
N GLN A 63 -10.60 3.06 -3.62
CA GLN A 63 -10.54 2.75 -2.21
C GLN A 63 -9.31 3.40 -1.58
N LEU A 64 -8.21 3.43 -2.33
CA LEU A 64 -6.99 4.05 -1.85
C LEU A 64 -7.17 5.56 -1.77
N ASP A 65 -7.84 6.15 -2.77
CA ASP A 65 -8.14 7.58 -2.75
C ASP A 65 -8.90 7.95 -1.48
N ARG A 66 -9.90 7.16 -1.14
CA ARG A 66 -10.70 7.43 0.05
C ARG A 66 -9.91 7.26 1.32
N ALA A 67 -9.11 6.20 1.38
CA ALA A 67 -8.34 5.92 2.58
C ALA A 67 -7.31 7.01 2.84
N LEU A 68 -6.72 7.53 1.79
CA LEU A 68 -5.70 8.57 1.90
C LEU A 68 -6.28 9.98 1.83
N GLU A 69 -7.58 10.08 1.52
CA GLU A 69 -8.25 11.38 1.35
C GLU A 69 -7.52 12.23 0.32
N ALA A 70 -7.14 11.60 -0.78
CA ALA A 70 -6.42 12.28 -1.84
C ALA A 70 -6.82 11.66 -3.17
N ALA A 71 -6.88 12.50 -4.20
CA ALA A 71 -7.15 12.00 -5.54
C ALA A 71 -5.85 11.49 -6.14
N LEU A 72 -5.83 10.23 -6.53
CA LEU A 72 -4.66 9.64 -7.15
C LEU A 72 -4.70 9.87 -8.65
N THR A 73 -3.65 10.49 -9.16
CA THR A 73 -3.53 10.69 -10.60
C THR A 73 -3.02 9.41 -11.24
N PRO A 74 -3.17 9.26 -12.57
CA PRO A 74 -2.61 8.09 -13.24
C PRO A 74 -1.10 7.98 -13.06
N GLU A 75 -0.42 9.12 -12.95
CA GLU A 75 1.02 9.10 -12.72
C GLU A 75 1.36 8.50 -11.36
N ILE A 76 0.63 8.93 -10.34
CA ILE A 76 0.86 8.40 -9.00
C ILE A 76 0.53 6.91 -8.98
N ALA A 77 -0.57 6.52 -9.62
CA ALA A 77 -0.94 5.11 -9.67
C ALA A 77 0.16 4.27 -10.32
N THR A 78 0.73 4.77 -11.40
CA THR A 78 1.83 4.08 -12.06
C THR A 78 3.04 3.96 -11.16
N GLN A 79 3.38 5.06 -10.47
CA GLN A 79 4.51 5.05 -9.55
C GLN A 79 4.31 4.05 -8.43
N LEU A 80 3.11 3.96 -7.90
CA LEU A 80 2.83 3.01 -6.84
C LEU A 80 2.96 1.57 -7.33
N LYS A 81 2.46 1.30 -8.52
CA LYS A 81 2.57 -0.03 -9.09
C LYS A 81 4.02 -0.41 -9.34
N GLU A 82 4.79 0.53 -9.86
CA GLU A 82 6.20 0.26 -10.10
C GLU A 82 6.96 0.02 -8.81
N ALA A 83 6.65 0.79 -7.78
CA ALA A 83 7.30 0.60 -6.49
C ALA A 83 6.94 -0.75 -5.89
N LEU A 84 5.68 -1.15 -6.02
CA LEU A 84 5.24 -2.44 -5.51
C LEU A 84 5.95 -3.58 -6.25
N VAL A 85 6.01 -3.49 -7.56
CA VAL A 85 6.67 -4.50 -8.37
C VAL A 85 8.15 -4.58 -8.02
N LYS A 86 8.78 -3.45 -7.77
CA LYS A 86 10.17 -3.43 -7.38
C LYS A 86 10.40 -4.16 -6.08
N LEU A 87 9.52 -3.95 -5.10
CA LEU A 87 9.66 -4.59 -3.81
C LEU A 87 9.36 -6.07 -3.86
N ALA A 88 8.33 -6.46 -4.59
CA ALA A 88 7.95 -7.85 -4.74
C ALA A 88 8.73 -8.52 -5.87
N GLY A 89 9.06 -7.74 -6.89
CA GLY A 89 9.69 -8.26 -8.09
C GLY A 89 11.11 -8.74 -7.87
N VAL A 90 11.76 -8.22 -6.84
CA VAL A 90 13.08 -8.72 -6.51
C VAL A 90 13.03 -10.22 -6.30
N THR A 91 11.98 -10.68 -5.64
CA THR A 91 11.82 -12.11 -5.41
C THR A 91 11.36 -12.82 -6.68
N ALA A 92 10.42 -12.22 -7.37
CA ALA A 92 9.83 -12.86 -8.52
C ALA A 92 10.80 -12.92 -9.71
N SER A 93 11.62 -11.89 -9.85
CA SER A 93 12.51 -11.82 -11.00
C SER A 93 13.58 -12.90 -10.96
N ASP A 94 13.79 -13.48 -9.82
CA ASP A 94 14.75 -14.55 -9.67
C ASP A 94 14.20 -15.89 -10.10
N GLY A 95 12.90 -15.93 -10.20
CA GLY A 95 12.25 -17.16 -10.60
C GLY A 95 12.54 -17.51 -12.01
#